data_380f1bf4fbe35860ee0c771d9b519bee
#
_entry.id   380f1bf4fbe35860ee0c771d9b519bee
#
_cell.length_a   1.000
_cell.length_b   1.000
_cell.length_c   1.000
_cell.angle_alpha   90.00
_cell.angle_beta   90.00
_cell.angle_gamma   90.00
#
_symmetry.space_group_name_H-M   'P 1'
#
loop_
_entity.id
_entity.type
_entity.pdbx_description
1 polymer ?
#
loop_
_entity_poly.entity_id
_entity_poly.type
_entity_poly.pdbx_seq_one_letter_code
_entity_poly.pdbx_strand_id
1 'polypeptide(L)'
;MKIRIGLEKYPAGRILGYALDFPGCFAYGGDDAEVLLRLPRELLKYEVWIKDHTDASWVELDSLDFAVEEVFNVHFMDKDLKPALEGYEVNAFFRDDWHPLTAEEIEHVLLVHRWQRDELLAGVDTLADEVCQKMWPGERWNIHGIMKHIANAEAWYLDRLDLDTIKRSDMPSDPLERLDQT
;
A
#
# COMPACT_ATOMS: atom_id res chain seq x y z
N MET A 1 4.78 -7.20 22.76
CA MET A 1 4.84 -7.95 21.47
C MET A 1 6.04 -7.45 20.67
N LYS A 2 6.74 -8.30 19.93
CA LYS A 2 7.83 -7.88 19.04
C LYS A 2 7.25 -7.65 17.65
N ILE A 3 7.37 -6.44 17.13
CA ILE A 3 6.82 -6.03 15.84
C ILE A 3 7.80 -6.43 14.73
N ARG A 4 7.30 -7.23 13.77
CA ARG A 4 8.10 -7.75 12.65
C ARG A 4 8.16 -6.72 11.53
N ILE A 5 9.35 -6.47 11.01
CA ILE A 5 9.59 -5.47 9.96
C ILE A 5 10.18 -6.13 8.72
N GLY A 6 9.53 -5.92 7.59
CA GLY A 6 10.09 -6.17 6.26
C GLY A 6 10.67 -4.88 5.67
N LEU A 7 11.91 -4.91 5.18
CA LEU A 7 12.53 -3.79 4.49
C LEU A 7 12.60 -4.04 2.99
N GLU A 8 12.07 -3.11 2.20
CA GLU A 8 12.18 -3.10 0.74
C GLU A 8 13.13 -1.99 0.32
N LYS A 9 14.25 -2.36 -0.30
CA LYS A 9 15.34 -1.44 -0.68
C LYS A 9 15.39 -1.22 -2.19
N TYR A 10 15.22 0.01 -2.59
CA TYR A 10 15.27 0.41 -4.00
C TYR A 10 16.70 0.80 -4.44
N PRO A 11 17.09 0.53 -5.69
CA PRO A 11 18.40 0.88 -6.21
C PRO A 11 18.72 2.38 -6.13
N ALA A 12 17.68 3.23 -6.14
CA ALA A 12 17.83 4.70 -6.02
C ALA A 12 18.04 5.19 -4.58
N GLY A 13 18.17 4.30 -3.60
CA GLY A 13 18.45 4.63 -2.21
C GLY A 13 17.20 4.87 -1.35
N ARG A 14 15.98 4.78 -1.90
CA ARG A 14 14.74 4.80 -1.12
C ARG A 14 14.55 3.44 -0.44
N ILE A 15 14.12 3.46 0.82
CA ILE A 15 13.77 2.26 1.58
C ILE A 15 12.35 2.41 2.12
N LEU A 16 11.56 1.35 2.02
CA LEU A 16 10.28 1.20 2.70
C LEU A 16 10.41 0.14 3.79
N GLY A 17 9.89 0.45 4.98
CA GLY A 17 9.74 -0.53 6.06
C GLY A 17 8.28 -0.79 6.30
N TYR A 18 7.87 -2.04 6.18
CA TYR A 18 6.50 -2.51 6.42
C TYR A 18 6.42 -3.16 7.80
N ALA A 19 5.45 -2.76 8.60
CA ALA A 19 5.09 -3.47 9.81
C ALA A 19 4.25 -4.69 9.42
N LEU A 20 4.86 -5.87 9.34
CA LEU A 20 4.24 -7.08 8.77
C LEU A 20 3.00 -7.54 9.54
N ASP A 21 2.92 -7.23 10.84
CA ASP A 21 1.77 -7.53 11.69
C ASP A 21 0.62 -6.52 11.55
N PHE A 22 0.82 -5.40 10.81
CA PHE A 22 -0.13 -4.29 10.68
C PHE A 22 -0.30 -3.87 9.23
N PRO A 23 -1.16 -4.56 8.45
CA PRO A 23 -1.36 -4.31 7.03
C PRO A 23 -1.68 -2.84 6.72
N GLY A 24 -0.92 -2.25 5.79
CA GLY A 24 -1.04 -0.83 5.44
C GLY A 24 -0.20 0.11 6.30
N CYS A 25 0.45 -0.36 7.38
CA CYS A 25 1.37 0.45 8.18
C CYS A 25 2.80 0.34 7.65
N PHE A 26 3.36 1.45 7.17
CA PHE A 26 4.72 1.51 6.63
C PHE A 26 5.36 2.88 6.84
N ALA A 27 6.67 2.94 6.67
CA ALA A 27 7.44 4.19 6.67
C ALA A 27 8.47 4.22 5.54
N TYR A 28 8.81 5.43 5.09
CA TYR A 28 9.88 5.67 4.12
C TYR A 28 11.14 6.18 4.82
N GLY A 29 12.30 5.89 4.24
CA GLY A 29 13.57 6.50 4.62
C GLY A 29 14.62 6.42 3.52
N GLY A 30 15.71 7.15 3.69
CA GLY A 30 16.88 7.06 2.84
C GLY A 30 17.86 5.96 3.29
N ASP A 31 17.71 5.47 4.52
CA ASP A 31 18.44 4.35 5.07
C ASP A 31 17.58 3.58 6.10
N ASP A 32 18.10 2.42 6.55
CA ASP A 32 17.41 1.54 7.50
C ASP A 32 17.14 2.25 8.84
N ALA A 33 18.09 3.07 9.31
CA ALA A 33 17.95 3.76 10.59
C ALA A 33 16.82 4.80 10.54
N GLU A 34 16.73 5.56 9.45
CA GLU A 34 15.66 6.53 9.26
C GLU A 34 14.28 5.85 9.21
N VAL A 35 14.15 4.72 8.49
CA VAL A 35 12.92 3.93 8.48
C VAL A 35 12.53 3.48 9.88
N LEU A 36 13.48 2.87 10.61
CA LEU A 36 13.23 2.36 11.96
C LEU A 36 12.93 3.47 12.98
N LEU A 37 13.43 4.69 12.77
CA LEU A 37 13.08 5.86 13.58
C LEU A 37 11.68 6.41 13.28
N ARG A 38 11.19 6.25 12.06
CA ARG A 38 9.85 6.73 11.63
C ARG A 38 8.73 5.76 11.94
N LEU A 39 8.98 4.45 11.84
CA LEU A 39 7.98 3.41 12.08
C LEU A 39 7.22 3.54 13.41
N PRO A 40 7.85 3.85 14.56
CA PRO A 40 7.12 4.03 15.82
C PRO A 40 5.99 5.05 15.73
N ARG A 41 6.25 6.17 15.07
CA ARG A 41 5.25 7.22 14.87
C ARG A 41 4.11 6.76 13.97
N GLU A 42 4.42 6.07 12.90
CA GLU A 42 3.40 5.58 11.95
C GLU A 42 2.55 4.48 12.59
N LEU A 43 3.13 3.61 13.41
CA LEU A 43 2.40 2.62 14.20
C LEU A 43 1.45 3.24 15.23
N LEU A 44 1.91 4.26 15.96
CA LEU A 44 1.02 4.97 16.90
C LEU A 44 -0.12 5.67 16.18
N LYS A 45 0.13 6.25 15.00
CA LYS A 45 -0.96 6.81 14.16
C LYS A 45 -1.91 5.74 13.69
N TYR A 46 -1.39 4.58 13.27
CA TYR A 46 -2.20 3.46 12.82
C TYR A 46 -3.10 2.94 13.95
N GLU A 47 -2.57 2.75 15.16
CA GLU A 47 -3.36 2.37 16.33
C GLU A 47 -4.49 3.36 16.64
N VAL A 48 -4.18 4.67 16.65
CA VAL A 48 -5.19 5.72 16.87
C VAL A 48 -6.24 5.68 15.76
N TRP A 49 -5.80 5.57 14.50
CA TRP A 49 -6.70 5.54 13.35
C TRP A 49 -7.65 4.33 13.39
N ILE A 50 -7.18 3.14 13.76
CA ILE A 50 -8.06 1.97 13.96
C ILE A 50 -9.06 2.22 15.08
N LYS A 51 -8.63 2.78 16.22
CA LYS A 51 -9.49 3.10 17.36
C LYS A 51 -10.54 4.17 17.04
N ASP A 52 -10.24 5.08 16.14
CA ASP A 52 -11.20 6.09 15.66
C ASP A 52 -12.32 5.48 14.78
N HIS A 53 -12.07 4.32 14.17
CA HIS A 53 -13.03 3.65 13.30
C HIS A 53 -13.84 2.53 13.99
N THR A 54 -13.35 2.00 15.12
CA THR A 54 -14.04 0.91 15.82
C THR A 54 -13.72 0.87 17.31
N ASP A 55 -14.76 0.62 18.13
CA ASP A 55 -14.60 0.35 19.56
C ASP A 55 -13.95 -1.01 19.85
N ALA A 56 -14.01 -1.94 18.86
CA ALA A 56 -13.42 -3.27 18.94
C ALA A 56 -12.03 -3.29 18.29
N SER A 57 -11.13 -2.41 18.72
CA SER A 57 -9.77 -2.35 18.19
C SER A 57 -9.02 -3.66 18.41
N TRP A 58 -8.43 -4.19 17.34
CA TRP A 58 -7.52 -5.34 17.38
C TRP A 58 -6.05 -4.92 17.45
N VAL A 59 -5.78 -3.61 17.48
CA VAL A 59 -4.45 -3.04 17.58
C VAL A 59 -4.23 -2.49 18.97
N GLU A 60 -3.34 -3.12 19.72
CA GLU A 60 -2.89 -2.68 21.05
C GLU A 60 -1.37 -2.73 21.09
N LEU A 61 -0.73 -1.56 21.14
CA LEU A 61 0.71 -1.43 21.16
C LEU A 61 1.24 -1.29 22.59
N ASP A 62 1.48 -2.41 23.26
CA ASP A 62 2.06 -2.43 24.63
C ASP A 62 3.51 -1.99 24.65
N SER A 63 4.23 -2.22 23.57
CA SER A 63 5.65 -1.87 23.42
C SER A 63 6.01 -1.72 21.93
N LEU A 64 7.04 -0.91 21.68
CA LEU A 64 7.58 -0.67 20.33
C LEU A 64 8.96 -1.36 20.19
N ASP A 65 8.97 -2.68 20.36
CA ASP A 65 10.18 -3.50 20.14
C ASP A 65 10.15 -4.05 18.71
N PHE A 66 11.12 -3.64 17.89
CA PHE A 66 11.18 -3.97 16.47
C PHE A 66 12.18 -5.06 16.16
N ALA A 67 11.84 -5.93 15.22
CA ALA A 67 12.77 -6.85 14.59
C ALA A 67 12.68 -6.75 13.07
N VAL A 68 13.77 -6.41 12.42
CA VAL A 68 13.91 -6.60 10.98
C VAL A 68 13.99 -8.10 10.71
N GLU A 69 12.93 -8.64 10.12
CA GLU A 69 12.81 -10.08 9.85
C GLU A 69 13.32 -10.41 8.46
N GLU A 70 13.04 -9.54 7.49
CA GLU A 70 13.45 -9.75 6.11
C GLU A 70 13.86 -8.44 5.43
N VAL A 71 14.83 -8.54 4.53
CA VAL A 71 15.27 -7.44 3.68
C VAL A 71 15.17 -7.91 2.22
N PHE A 72 14.36 -7.21 1.44
CA PHE A 72 14.22 -7.44 0.01
C PHE A 72 14.91 -6.31 -0.76
N ASN A 73 15.78 -6.67 -1.70
CA ASN A 73 16.39 -5.70 -2.61
C ASN A 73 15.63 -5.70 -3.93
N VAL A 74 14.95 -4.61 -4.22
CA VAL A 74 14.25 -4.39 -5.49
C VAL A 74 15.24 -4.48 -6.64
N HIS A 75 14.86 -5.21 -7.66
CA HIS A 75 15.68 -5.41 -8.84
C HIS A 75 14.81 -5.39 -10.11
N PHE A 76 15.46 -5.34 -11.26
CA PHE A 76 14.77 -5.33 -12.55
C PHE A 76 14.97 -6.64 -13.28
N MET A 77 13.97 -7.02 -14.07
CA MET A 77 14.00 -8.14 -15.00
C MET A 77 13.69 -7.66 -16.42
N ASP A 78 14.35 -8.27 -17.41
CA ASP A 78 14.01 -8.06 -18.81
C ASP A 78 12.72 -8.82 -19.23
N LYS A 79 12.36 -8.72 -20.51
CA LYS A 79 11.19 -9.42 -21.08
C LYS A 79 11.27 -10.95 -21.00
N ASP A 80 12.47 -11.51 -20.81
CA ASP A 80 12.71 -12.95 -20.70
C ASP A 80 12.83 -13.39 -19.23
N LEU A 81 12.45 -12.51 -18.28
CA LEU A 81 12.51 -12.70 -16.83
C LEU A 81 13.93 -12.96 -16.32
N LYS A 82 14.93 -12.36 -16.95
CA LYS A 82 16.33 -12.40 -16.48
C LYS A 82 16.69 -11.10 -15.77
N PRO A 83 17.58 -11.14 -14.75
CA PRO A 83 18.09 -9.94 -14.11
C PRO A 83 18.64 -8.92 -15.11
N ALA A 84 18.23 -7.66 -14.98
CA ALA A 84 18.59 -6.56 -15.89
C ALA A 84 18.87 -5.27 -15.10
N LEU A 85 19.44 -4.26 -15.77
CA LEU A 85 19.64 -2.93 -15.16
C LEU A 85 18.39 -2.06 -15.23
N GLU A 86 17.48 -2.38 -16.15
CA GLU A 86 16.19 -1.71 -16.34
C GLU A 86 15.17 -2.70 -16.90
N GLY A 87 13.88 -2.41 -16.74
CA GLY A 87 12.83 -3.28 -17.25
C GLY A 87 11.67 -3.40 -16.26
N TYR A 88 11.18 -4.61 -16.08
CA TYR A 88 10.13 -4.91 -15.11
C TYR A 88 10.70 -4.86 -13.69
N GLU A 89 10.17 -3.97 -12.85
CA GLU A 89 10.57 -3.83 -11.46
C GLU A 89 9.95 -4.94 -10.62
N VAL A 90 10.79 -5.68 -9.90
CA VAL A 90 10.36 -6.72 -8.95
C VAL A 90 10.40 -6.14 -7.55
N ASN A 91 9.22 -5.88 -7.01
CA ASN A 91 8.99 -5.36 -5.67
C ASN A 91 9.05 -6.46 -4.62
N ALA A 92 9.07 -6.07 -3.34
CA ALA A 92 9.12 -7.00 -2.23
C ALA A 92 7.93 -7.98 -2.26
N PHE A 93 8.27 -9.23 -1.99
CA PHE A 93 7.35 -10.30 -1.67
C PHE A 93 7.98 -11.05 -0.49
N PHE A 94 7.56 -10.71 0.71
CA PHE A 94 8.13 -11.26 1.94
C PHE A 94 7.63 -12.69 2.19
N ARG A 95 8.35 -13.45 3.00
CA ARG A 95 7.89 -14.79 3.40
C ARG A 95 6.56 -14.74 4.13
N ASP A 96 6.30 -13.65 4.82
CA ASP A 96 5.02 -13.40 5.50
C ASP A 96 3.84 -13.39 4.54
N ASP A 97 4.03 -12.92 3.31
CA ASP A 97 2.98 -12.89 2.26
C ASP A 97 2.54 -14.30 1.81
N TRP A 98 3.28 -15.34 2.16
CA TRP A 98 2.95 -16.72 1.82
C TRP A 98 2.03 -17.42 2.85
N HIS A 99 1.86 -16.82 4.01
CA HIS A 99 1.04 -17.47 5.00
C HIS A 99 -0.46 -17.26 4.69
N PRO A 100 -1.29 -18.31 4.78
CA PRO A 100 -2.72 -18.16 4.55
C PRO A 100 -3.35 -17.28 5.63
N LEU A 101 -4.13 -16.29 5.21
CA LEU A 101 -4.88 -15.44 6.13
C LEU A 101 -5.99 -16.22 6.82
N THR A 102 -6.21 -15.97 8.10
CA THR A 102 -7.38 -16.41 8.83
C THR A 102 -8.62 -15.61 8.43
N ALA A 103 -9.80 -16.11 8.77
CA ALA A 103 -11.05 -15.38 8.52
C ALA A 103 -11.07 -14.01 9.24
N GLU A 104 -10.52 -13.93 10.45
CA GLU A 104 -10.43 -12.71 11.24
C GLU A 104 -9.47 -11.70 10.59
N GLU A 105 -8.30 -12.12 10.12
CA GLU A 105 -7.37 -11.27 9.38
C GLU A 105 -7.98 -10.73 8.09
N ILE A 106 -8.73 -11.57 7.36
CA ILE A 106 -9.47 -11.14 6.16
C ILE A 106 -10.49 -10.05 6.51
N GLU A 107 -11.28 -10.24 7.58
CA GLU A 107 -12.25 -9.24 8.03
C GLU A 107 -11.56 -7.92 8.40
N HIS A 108 -10.45 -7.94 9.12
CA HIS A 108 -9.68 -6.75 9.48
C HIS A 108 -9.13 -6.02 8.24
N VAL A 109 -8.53 -6.74 7.30
CA VAL A 109 -8.02 -6.14 6.06
C VAL A 109 -9.12 -5.52 5.23
N LEU A 110 -10.29 -6.16 5.11
CA LEU A 110 -11.44 -5.60 4.39
C LEU A 110 -11.99 -4.34 5.07
N LEU A 111 -12.00 -4.28 6.41
CA LEU A 111 -12.37 -3.07 7.15
C LEU A 111 -11.38 -1.93 6.89
N VAL A 112 -10.07 -2.19 7.03
CA VAL A 112 -9.01 -1.21 6.75
C VAL A 112 -9.14 -0.68 5.31
N HIS A 113 -9.30 -1.56 4.34
CA HIS A 113 -9.47 -1.18 2.94
C HIS A 113 -10.70 -0.28 2.72
N ARG A 114 -11.85 -0.63 3.33
CA ARG A 114 -13.08 0.16 3.24
C ARG A 114 -12.90 1.56 3.85
N TRP A 115 -12.36 1.66 5.06
CA TRP A 115 -12.17 2.95 5.73
C TRP A 115 -11.20 3.85 4.96
N GLN A 116 -10.10 3.30 4.45
CA GLN A 116 -9.16 4.05 3.61
C GLN A 116 -9.83 4.55 2.32
N ARG A 117 -10.69 3.73 1.72
CA ARG A 117 -11.47 4.10 0.53
C ARG A 117 -12.43 5.25 0.84
N ASP A 118 -13.19 5.12 1.93
CA ASP A 118 -14.17 6.13 2.35
C ASP A 118 -13.49 7.46 2.65
N GLU A 119 -12.36 7.45 3.36
CA GLU A 119 -11.58 8.67 3.66
C GLU A 119 -10.97 9.30 2.38
N LEU A 120 -10.45 8.48 1.47
CA LEU A 120 -9.94 8.95 0.19
C LEU A 120 -11.03 9.66 -0.61
N LEU A 121 -12.19 9.03 -0.76
CA LEU A 121 -13.32 9.60 -1.50
C LEU A 121 -13.84 10.87 -0.82
N ALA A 122 -14.03 10.86 0.49
CA ALA A 122 -14.44 12.03 1.25
C ALA A 122 -13.43 13.19 1.12
N GLY A 123 -12.13 12.89 1.13
CA GLY A 123 -11.08 13.88 0.94
C GLY A 123 -11.10 14.50 -0.45
N VAL A 124 -11.27 13.67 -1.49
CA VAL A 124 -11.30 14.13 -2.89
C VAL A 124 -12.56 14.94 -3.17
N ASP A 125 -13.72 14.56 -2.62
CA ASP A 125 -15.00 15.27 -2.82
C ASP A 125 -14.97 16.72 -2.30
N THR A 126 -14.06 17.03 -1.38
CA THR A 126 -13.86 18.42 -0.89
C THR A 126 -13.03 19.30 -1.82
N LEU A 127 -12.40 18.72 -2.85
CA LEU A 127 -11.49 19.42 -3.74
C LEU A 127 -12.18 19.88 -5.03
N ALA A 128 -11.81 21.06 -5.52
CA ALA A 128 -12.22 21.49 -6.84
C ALA A 128 -11.55 20.63 -7.93
N ASP A 129 -12.24 20.38 -9.04
CA ASP A 129 -11.76 19.52 -10.12
C ASP A 129 -10.42 19.98 -10.71
N GLU A 130 -10.20 21.32 -10.78
CA GLU A 130 -8.94 21.91 -11.22
C GLU A 130 -7.76 21.53 -10.30
N VAL A 131 -8.01 21.34 -9.00
CA VAL A 131 -6.99 20.88 -8.03
C VAL A 131 -6.69 19.41 -8.27
N CYS A 132 -7.70 18.58 -8.51
CA CYS A 132 -7.55 17.17 -8.79
C CYS A 132 -6.82 16.88 -10.10
N GLN A 133 -6.98 17.76 -11.10
CA GLN A 133 -6.30 17.66 -12.39
C GLN A 133 -4.90 18.26 -12.40
N LYS A 134 -4.56 19.08 -11.40
CA LYS A 134 -3.27 19.80 -11.37
C LYS A 134 -2.10 18.82 -11.14
N MET A 135 -1.10 18.91 -12.03
CA MET A 135 0.19 18.25 -11.80
C MET A 135 1.04 19.08 -10.83
N TRP A 136 1.50 18.45 -9.76
CA TRP A 136 2.40 19.07 -8.80
C TRP A 136 3.86 18.75 -9.15
N PRO A 137 4.80 19.68 -8.93
CA PRO A 137 6.21 19.43 -9.19
C PRO A 137 6.73 18.22 -8.41
N GLY A 138 7.40 17.30 -9.10
CA GLY A 138 7.97 16.08 -8.51
C GLY A 138 7.01 14.89 -8.44
N GLU A 139 5.72 15.10 -8.69
CA GLU A 139 4.74 14.03 -8.69
C GLU A 139 4.62 13.35 -10.06
N ARG A 140 4.46 12.03 -10.05
CA ARG A 140 4.25 11.23 -11.26
C ARG A 140 2.84 11.39 -11.83
N TRP A 141 1.85 11.58 -10.95
CA TRP A 141 0.44 11.70 -11.29
C TRP A 141 -0.22 12.85 -10.52
N ASN A 142 -1.25 13.43 -11.10
CA ASN A 142 -2.23 14.23 -10.38
C ASN A 142 -3.18 13.32 -9.57
N ILE A 143 -4.07 13.92 -8.77
CA ILE A 143 -5.01 13.16 -7.91
C ILE A 143 -5.89 12.22 -8.75
N HIS A 144 -6.45 12.68 -9.87
CA HIS A 144 -7.22 11.82 -10.79
C HIS A 144 -6.39 10.66 -11.35
N GLY A 145 -5.12 10.90 -11.64
CA GLY A 145 -4.19 9.85 -12.08
C GLY A 145 -3.92 8.80 -11.00
N ILE A 146 -3.80 9.23 -9.74
CA ILE A 146 -3.67 8.32 -8.58
C ILE A 146 -4.92 7.46 -8.43
N MET A 147 -6.11 8.05 -8.47
CA MET A 147 -7.38 7.30 -8.38
C MET A 147 -7.52 6.26 -9.49
N LYS A 148 -7.22 6.66 -10.74
CA LYS A 148 -7.20 5.71 -11.87
C LYS A 148 -6.16 4.61 -11.69
N HIS A 149 -5.02 4.93 -11.08
CA HIS A 149 -4.00 3.93 -10.80
C HIS A 149 -4.47 2.91 -9.76
N ILE A 150 -5.11 3.36 -8.69
CA ILE A 150 -5.68 2.48 -7.65
C ILE A 150 -6.68 1.51 -8.29
N ALA A 151 -7.69 2.02 -9.00
CA ALA A 151 -8.68 1.19 -9.69
C ALA A 151 -8.05 0.19 -10.67
N ASN A 152 -7.06 0.63 -11.46
CA ASN A 152 -6.36 -0.26 -12.38
C ASN A 152 -5.56 -1.35 -11.66
N ALA A 153 -4.97 -1.03 -10.50
CA ALA A 153 -4.20 -2.00 -9.71
C ALA A 153 -5.12 -3.06 -9.11
N GLU A 154 -6.25 -2.65 -8.53
CA GLU A 154 -7.25 -3.56 -7.97
C GLU A 154 -7.80 -4.50 -9.05
N ALA A 155 -8.25 -3.97 -10.18
CA ALA A 155 -8.71 -4.79 -11.31
C ALA A 155 -7.61 -5.75 -11.81
N TRP A 156 -6.34 -5.30 -11.82
CA TRP A 156 -5.22 -6.15 -12.21
C TRP A 156 -4.99 -7.31 -11.23
N TYR A 157 -5.10 -7.07 -9.92
CA TYR A 157 -4.98 -8.13 -8.92
C TYR A 157 -6.09 -9.17 -9.08
N LEU A 158 -7.34 -8.73 -9.26
CA LEU A 158 -8.47 -9.63 -9.49
C LEU A 158 -8.32 -10.45 -10.78
N ASP A 159 -7.85 -9.83 -11.88
CA ASP A 159 -7.53 -10.53 -13.13
C ASP A 159 -6.46 -11.60 -12.95
N ARG A 160 -5.42 -11.34 -12.11
CA ARG A 160 -4.39 -12.34 -11.78
C ARG A 160 -4.90 -13.53 -10.98
N LEU A 161 -5.99 -13.35 -10.26
CA LEU A 161 -6.67 -14.41 -9.52
C LEU A 161 -7.72 -15.14 -10.34
N ASP A 162 -7.81 -14.88 -11.66
CA ASP A 162 -8.79 -15.44 -12.59
C ASP A 162 -10.25 -15.17 -12.15
N LEU A 163 -10.45 -14.02 -11.49
CA LEU A 163 -11.77 -13.53 -11.13
C LEU A 163 -12.35 -12.70 -12.26
N ASP A 164 -13.64 -12.87 -12.52
CA ASP A 164 -14.35 -12.10 -13.56
C ASP A 164 -14.35 -10.62 -13.19
N THR A 165 -13.60 -9.83 -13.96
CA THR A 165 -13.49 -8.39 -13.78
C THR A 165 -13.73 -7.65 -15.09
N ILE A 166 -14.07 -6.37 -14.98
CA ILE A 166 -14.13 -5.48 -16.12
C ILE A 166 -12.74 -5.32 -16.71
N LYS A 167 -12.59 -5.56 -18.01
CA LYS A 167 -11.31 -5.31 -18.69
C LYS A 167 -10.93 -3.84 -18.58
N ARG A 168 -9.65 -3.58 -18.38
CA ARG A 168 -9.13 -2.20 -18.24
C ARG A 168 -9.56 -1.28 -19.40
N SER A 169 -9.73 -1.81 -20.62
CA SER A 169 -10.21 -1.06 -21.77
C SER A 169 -11.66 -0.61 -21.66
N ASP A 170 -12.47 -1.32 -20.88
CA ASP A 170 -13.91 -1.14 -20.77
C ASP A 170 -14.28 -0.33 -19.51
N MET A 171 -13.30 -0.05 -18.66
CA MET A 171 -13.48 0.76 -17.46
C MET A 171 -13.78 2.22 -17.81
N PRO A 172 -14.61 2.92 -17.01
CA PRO A 172 -14.93 4.33 -17.18
C PRO A 172 -13.68 5.22 -17.30
N SER A 173 -13.81 6.29 -18.08
CA SER A 173 -12.74 7.31 -18.17
C SER A 173 -12.71 8.23 -16.94
N ASP A 174 -13.86 8.42 -16.29
CA ASP A 174 -13.98 9.17 -15.06
C ASP A 174 -13.26 8.46 -13.91
N PRO A 175 -12.43 9.17 -13.08
CA PRO A 175 -11.65 8.53 -12.03
C PRO A 175 -12.50 7.95 -10.90
N LEU A 176 -13.59 8.64 -10.52
CA LEU A 176 -14.48 8.21 -9.43
C LEU A 176 -15.32 7.02 -9.86
N GLU A 177 -15.99 7.13 -11.03
CA GLU A 177 -16.76 6.02 -11.59
C GLU A 177 -15.89 4.77 -11.79
N ARG A 178 -14.64 4.97 -12.20
CA ARG A 178 -13.69 3.87 -12.40
C ARG A 178 -13.34 3.17 -11.09
N LEU A 179 -13.11 3.95 -10.04
CA LEU A 179 -12.78 3.42 -8.71
C LEU A 179 -13.98 2.71 -8.06
N ASP A 180 -15.21 3.14 -8.36
CA ASP A 180 -16.45 2.54 -7.85
C ASP A 180 -16.73 1.15 -8.45
N GLN A 181 -16.09 0.81 -9.56
CA GLN A 181 -16.27 -0.48 -10.25
C GLN A 181 -15.26 -1.56 -9.83
N THR A 182 -14.35 -1.25 -8.93
CA THR A 182 -13.34 -2.19 -8.39
C THR A 182 -13.53 -2.43 -6.90
#